data_a67665973629669451a3dc518c58f67a
#
_entry.id   a67665973629669451a3dc518c58f67a
#
_cell.length_a   1.000
_cell.length_b   1.000
_cell.length_c   1.000
_cell.angle_alpha   90.00
_cell.angle_beta   90.00
_cell.angle_gamma   90.00
#
_symmetry.space_group_name_H-M   'P 1'
#
loop_
_entity.id
_entity.type
_entity.pdbx_description
1 polymer ?
#
loop_
_entity_poly.entity_id
_entity_poly.type
_entity_poly.pdbx_seq_one_letter_code
_entity_poly.pdbx_strand_id
1 'polypeptide(L)'
;SYIQQINPNVTTHSVLFGNLEIESLFELSEYDYFKVEQLTKELKPVLQSDNQADQPYDLETRVIKDDRPFHPQRLWNVCHEHLDQGIYRSKGFFWLSSRDKISLLWNQAAGSISLEMIGSWRSGIVEDANNGLSKMEIDLLKEQLSKEPGRFGDRRCDLTVIGDKSKINRFTDELKACFLNEQEIKLWENGHEFEDPWPKRIVKMVN
;
A
#
# COMPACT_ATOMS: atom_id res chain seq x y z
N SER A 1 -20.77 -10.92 20.51
CA SER A 1 -19.74 -10.75 19.46
C SER A 1 -18.45 -10.25 20.09
N TYR A 2 -17.32 -10.46 19.50
CA TYR A 2 -16.03 -9.90 19.97
C TYR A 2 -16.08 -8.37 20.07
N ILE A 3 -16.77 -7.71 19.14
CA ILE A 3 -16.95 -6.25 19.15
C ILE A 3 -17.68 -5.79 20.42
N GLN A 4 -18.70 -6.51 20.86
CA GLN A 4 -19.46 -6.17 22.07
C GLN A 4 -18.67 -6.42 23.37
N GLN A 5 -17.65 -7.27 23.36
CA GLN A 5 -16.73 -7.44 24.49
C GLN A 5 -15.79 -6.24 24.63
N ILE A 6 -15.42 -5.61 23.52
CA ILE A 6 -14.55 -4.42 23.50
C ILE A 6 -15.37 -3.15 23.74
N ASN A 7 -16.53 -3.04 23.11
CA ASN A 7 -17.45 -1.91 23.28
C ASN A 7 -18.89 -2.43 23.45
N PRO A 8 -19.39 -2.58 24.67
CA PRO A 8 -20.73 -3.09 24.92
C PRO A 8 -21.85 -2.17 24.45
N ASN A 9 -21.54 -0.89 24.22
CA ASN A 9 -22.52 0.12 23.79
C ASN A 9 -22.67 0.25 22.29
N VAL A 10 -21.94 -0.55 21.49
CA VAL A 10 -22.03 -0.47 20.03
C VAL A 10 -23.10 -1.41 19.49
N THR A 11 -23.94 -0.89 18.62
CA THR A 11 -24.86 -1.71 17.82
C THR A 11 -24.11 -2.30 16.64
N THR A 12 -24.23 -3.62 16.45
CA THR A 12 -23.56 -4.33 15.36
C THR A 12 -24.60 -4.95 14.43
N HIS A 13 -24.48 -4.67 13.14
CA HIS A 13 -25.28 -5.30 12.08
C HIS A 13 -24.39 -6.21 11.24
N SER A 14 -24.85 -7.46 11.04
CA SER A 14 -24.18 -8.36 10.12
C SER A 14 -24.67 -8.10 8.71
N VAL A 15 -23.75 -7.77 7.81
CA VAL A 15 -24.06 -7.47 6.40
C VAL A 15 -23.23 -8.34 5.46
N LEU A 16 -23.75 -8.62 4.28
CA LEU A 16 -23.04 -9.34 3.24
C LEU A 16 -22.64 -8.34 2.15
N PHE A 17 -21.32 -8.20 1.89
CA PHE A 17 -20.77 -7.27 0.91
C PHE A 17 -21.22 -5.81 1.08
N GLY A 18 -21.49 -5.38 2.33
CA GLY A 18 -21.93 -4.00 2.59
C GLY A 18 -23.40 -3.74 2.26
N ASN A 19 -24.17 -4.76 1.90
CA ASN A 19 -25.59 -4.62 1.59
C ASN A 19 -26.39 -4.50 2.90
N LEU A 20 -26.86 -3.29 3.17
CA LEU A 20 -27.68 -2.94 4.35
C LEU A 20 -28.91 -2.17 3.86
N GLU A 21 -30.08 -2.55 4.38
CA GLU A 21 -31.31 -1.78 4.16
C GLU A 21 -31.16 -0.37 4.76
N ILE A 22 -31.41 0.66 3.95
CA ILE A 22 -31.19 2.07 4.34
C ILE A 22 -32.04 2.43 5.56
N GLU A 23 -33.25 1.86 5.68
CA GLU A 23 -34.17 2.03 6.80
C GLU A 23 -33.50 1.69 8.13
N SER A 24 -32.63 0.69 8.16
CA SER A 24 -31.87 0.29 9.37
C SER A 24 -30.94 1.40 9.88
N LEU A 25 -30.54 2.35 9.02
CA LEU A 25 -29.70 3.48 9.43
C LEU A 25 -30.52 4.56 10.16
N PHE A 26 -31.83 4.67 9.89
CA PHE A 26 -32.69 5.63 10.57
C PHE A 26 -33.10 5.17 11.99
N GLU A 27 -32.92 3.90 12.29
CA GLU A 27 -33.16 3.34 13.62
C GLU A 27 -31.96 3.49 14.56
N LEU A 28 -30.82 3.99 14.06
CA LEU A 28 -29.64 4.22 14.88
C LEU A 28 -29.90 5.34 15.88
N SER A 29 -29.44 5.15 17.11
CA SER A 29 -29.49 6.21 18.13
C SER A 29 -28.66 7.41 17.68
N GLU A 30 -29.11 8.61 18.07
CA GLU A 30 -28.35 9.84 17.81
C GLU A 30 -26.92 9.75 18.40
N TYR A 31 -25.99 10.42 17.74
CA TYR A 31 -24.60 10.51 18.18
C TYR A 31 -24.52 11.20 19.54
N ASP A 32 -24.08 10.47 20.57
CA ASP A 32 -23.88 10.99 21.92
C ASP A 32 -22.40 11.40 22.11
N TYR A 33 -22.15 12.69 21.95
CA TYR A 33 -20.81 13.26 22.12
C TYR A 33 -20.20 12.95 23.50
N PHE A 34 -21.00 13.01 24.57
CA PHE A 34 -20.48 12.81 25.92
C PHE A 34 -20.05 11.36 26.16
N LYS A 35 -20.78 10.39 25.63
CA LYS A 35 -20.35 8.99 25.67
C LYS A 35 -19.06 8.73 24.92
N VAL A 36 -18.91 9.35 23.73
CA VAL A 36 -17.68 9.23 22.94
C VAL A 36 -16.51 9.93 23.63
N GLU A 37 -16.73 11.10 24.23
CA GLU A 37 -15.70 11.81 25.01
C GLU A 37 -15.25 10.97 26.23
N GLN A 38 -16.19 10.37 26.95
CA GLN A 38 -15.88 9.50 28.06
C GLN A 38 -15.07 8.28 27.62
N LEU A 39 -15.51 7.57 26.57
CA LEU A 39 -14.81 6.43 26.01
C LEU A 39 -13.39 6.82 25.55
N THR A 40 -13.25 8.00 24.95
CA THR A 40 -11.93 8.52 24.54
C THR A 40 -11.02 8.78 25.73
N LYS A 41 -11.57 9.31 26.85
CA LYS A 41 -10.80 9.51 28.08
C LYS A 41 -10.37 8.18 28.72
N GLU A 42 -11.23 7.18 28.68
CA GLU A 42 -10.95 5.83 29.20
C GLU A 42 -9.90 5.09 28.36
N LEU A 43 -9.95 5.25 27.03
CA LEU A 43 -9.00 4.63 26.11
C LEU A 43 -7.66 5.37 26.00
N LYS A 44 -7.63 6.67 26.30
CA LYS A 44 -6.43 7.50 26.18
C LYS A 44 -5.21 6.97 26.94
N PRO A 45 -5.31 6.48 28.19
CA PRO A 45 -4.17 5.88 28.89
C PRO A 45 -3.65 4.62 28.20
N VAL A 46 -4.55 3.80 27.63
CA VAL A 46 -4.21 2.57 26.91
C VAL A 46 -3.49 2.90 25.59
N LEU A 47 -3.96 3.94 24.87
CA LEU A 47 -3.39 4.39 23.60
C LEU A 47 -2.07 5.16 23.78
N GLN A 48 -1.86 5.76 24.97
CA GLN A 48 -0.67 6.56 25.30
C GLN A 48 0.34 5.82 26.16
N SER A 49 0.05 4.57 26.57
CA SER A 49 1.03 3.77 27.30
C SER A 49 2.20 3.42 26.40
N ASP A 50 3.36 4.03 26.63
CA ASP A 50 4.64 3.68 26.02
C ASP A 50 5.14 2.29 26.48
N ASN A 51 4.39 1.60 27.34
CA ASN A 51 4.71 0.28 27.80
C ASN A 51 4.38 -0.76 26.73
N GLN A 52 5.40 -1.16 25.98
CA GLN A 52 5.33 -2.27 25.02
C GLN A 52 4.75 -3.59 25.61
N ALA A 53 4.68 -3.71 26.94
CA ALA A 53 4.14 -4.88 27.63
C ALA A 53 2.60 -4.93 27.68
N ASP A 54 1.90 -3.80 27.49
CA ASP A 54 0.45 -3.70 27.65
C ASP A 54 -0.29 -3.49 26.31
N GLN A 55 0.38 -3.59 25.18
CA GLN A 55 -0.29 -3.57 23.89
C GLN A 55 -1.05 -4.88 23.72
N PRO A 56 -2.40 -4.85 23.56
CA PRO A 56 -3.23 -6.05 23.46
C PRO A 56 -2.96 -6.88 22.19
N TYR A 57 -2.12 -6.36 21.30
CA TYR A 57 -1.72 -7.01 20.06
C TYR A 57 -0.23 -6.80 19.84
N ASP A 58 0.49 -7.86 19.52
CA ASP A 58 1.93 -7.83 19.19
C ASP A 58 2.14 -7.32 17.75
N LEU A 59 1.64 -6.10 17.50
CA LEU A 59 1.65 -5.44 16.19
C LEU A 59 2.83 -4.48 16.06
N GLU A 60 3.49 -4.54 14.91
CA GLU A 60 4.49 -3.57 14.51
C GLU A 60 4.21 -3.02 13.11
N THR A 61 4.78 -1.85 12.85
CA THR A 61 4.73 -1.19 11.55
C THR A 61 6.14 -1.02 11.00
N ARG A 62 6.30 -1.27 9.71
CA ARG A 62 7.53 -0.99 8.95
C ARG A 62 7.20 -0.18 7.73
N VAL A 63 8.10 0.75 7.38
CA VAL A 63 8.03 1.53 6.15
C VAL A 63 9.21 1.17 5.28
N ILE A 64 8.94 0.80 4.03
CA ILE A 64 9.94 0.49 3.02
C ILE A 64 9.94 1.65 2.03
N LYS A 65 11.08 2.36 1.95
CA LYS A 65 11.30 3.43 0.98
C LYS A 65 12.52 3.09 0.15
N ASP A 66 12.35 3.09 -1.17
CA ASP A 66 13.42 2.83 -2.15
C ASP A 66 13.01 3.48 -3.48
N ASP A 67 13.97 3.89 -4.29
CA ASP A 67 13.70 4.41 -5.63
C ASP A 67 13.84 3.34 -6.72
N ARG A 68 14.40 2.17 -6.40
CA ARG A 68 14.57 1.05 -7.35
C ARG A 68 13.25 0.35 -7.65
N PRO A 69 13.12 -0.22 -8.86
CA PRO A 69 11.98 -1.08 -9.19
C PRO A 69 12.06 -2.42 -8.49
N PHE A 70 10.91 -3.02 -8.25
CA PHE A 70 10.85 -4.44 -7.91
C PHE A 70 11.08 -5.31 -9.15
N HIS A 71 11.77 -6.44 -8.94
CA HIS A 71 11.81 -7.55 -9.88
C HIS A 71 10.45 -8.26 -9.87
N PRO A 72 9.70 -8.32 -11.00
CA PRO A 72 8.32 -8.78 -11.00
C PRO A 72 8.14 -10.20 -10.46
N GLN A 73 8.98 -11.13 -10.91
CA GLN A 73 8.90 -12.54 -10.50
C GLN A 73 9.26 -12.74 -9.02
N ARG A 74 10.30 -12.06 -8.50
CA ARG A 74 10.66 -12.17 -7.08
C ARG A 74 9.56 -11.65 -6.19
N LEU A 75 8.99 -10.49 -6.53
CA LEU A 75 7.87 -9.92 -5.76
C LEU A 75 6.66 -10.86 -5.77
N TRP A 76 6.34 -11.45 -6.93
CA TRP A 76 5.28 -12.44 -7.06
C TRP A 76 5.47 -13.62 -6.10
N ASN A 77 6.68 -14.20 -6.07
CA ASN A 77 6.99 -15.34 -5.23
C ASN A 77 6.87 -15.00 -3.75
N VAL A 78 7.45 -13.87 -3.31
CA VAL A 78 7.36 -13.42 -1.91
C VAL A 78 5.92 -13.21 -1.47
N CYS A 79 5.07 -12.67 -2.34
CA CYS A 79 3.66 -12.50 -2.04
C CYS A 79 2.92 -13.83 -1.83
N HIS A 80 3.26 -14.85 -2.61
CA HIS A 80 2.64 -16.17 -2.47
C HIS A 80 3.15 -16.96 -1.26
N GLU A 81 4.40 -16.74 -0.87
CA GLU A 81 5.03 -17.50 0.20
C GLU A 81 4.77 -16.91 1.60
N HIS A 82 4.57 -15.61 1.71
CA HIS A 82 4.65 -14.93 3.02
C HIS A 82 3.41 -14.14 3.43
N LEU A 83 2.41 -13.95 2.56
CA LEU A 83 1.31 -13.03 2.86
C LEU A 83 0.33 -13.49 3.95
N ASP A 84 0.21 -14.76 4.22
CA ASP A 84 -0.73 -15.27 5.25
C ASP A 84 -0.09 -15.45 6.63
N GLN A 85 1.18 -15.08 6.78
CA GLN A 85 1.96 -15.45 7.95
C GLN A 85 2.11 -14.31 8.97
N GLY A 86 1.01 -13.69 9.37
CA GLY A 86 1.01 -12.62 10.36
C GLY A 86 1.30 -11.23 9.77
N ILE A 87 1.12 -11.06 8.45
CA ILE A 87 1.08 -9.77 7.81
C ILE A 87 -0.38 -9.38 7.61
N TYR A 88 -0.83 -8.40 8.39
CA TYR A 88 -2.26 -8.05 8.45
C TYR A 88 -2.65 -7.04 7.39
N ARG A 89 -1.77 -6.07 7.13
CA ARG A 89 -2.03 -5.04 6.13
C ARG A 89 -0.74 -4.49 5.57
N SER A 90 -0.74 -4.24 4.27
CA SER A 90 0.27 -3.39 3.66
C SER A 90 -0.35 -2.52 2.57
N LYS A 91 0.15 -1.28 2.46
CA LYS A 91 -0.35 -0.31 1.47
C LYS A 91 0.74 0.65 1.07
N GLY A 92 0.73 1.08 -0.19
CA GLY A 92 1.62 2.12 -0.68
C GLY A 92 1.84 2.07 -2.18
N PHE A 93 2.74 2.91 -2.63
CA PHE A 93 3.09 3.03 -4.05
C PHE A 93 4.36 2.23 -4.35
N PHE A 94 4.42 1.71 -5.57
CA PHE A 94 5.60 1.02 -6.06
C PHE A 94 5.61 0.97 -7.59
N TRP A 95 6.68 0.48 -8.14
CA TRP A 95 6.80 0.19 -9.56
C TRP A 95 7.56 -1.09 -9.84
N LEU A 96 7.27 -1.69 -10.98
CA LEU A 96 7.92 -2.90 -11.49
C LEU A 96 8.83 -2.55 -12.65
N SER A 97 9.96 -3.22 -12.77
CA SER A 97 10.87 -3.05 -13.90
C SER A 97 10.24 -3.38 -15.26
N SER A 98 9.22 -4.23 -15.28
CA SER A 98 8.41 -4.59 -16.45
C SER A 98 7.31 -3.58 -16.77
N ARG A 99 7.01 -2.63 -15.88
CA ARG A 99 5.90 -1.66 -15.99
C ARG A 99 6.36 -0.28 -15.53
N ASP A 100 7.50 0.14 -16.00
CA ASP A 100 8.24 1.32 -15.55
C ASP A 100 7.55 2.67 -15.82
N LYS A 101 6.58 2.70 -16.75
CA LYS A 101 5.81 3.90 -17.08
C LYS A 101 4.66 4.16 -16.14
N ILE A 102 4.18 3.14 -15.39
CA ILE A 102 2.96 3.24 -14.59
C ILE A 102 3.25 3.22 -13.11
N SER A 103 2.49 4.02 -12.37
CA SER A 103 2.47 4.02 -10.92
C SER A 103 1.43 3.02 -10.43
N LEU A 104 1.87 2.08 -9.59
CA LEU A 104 1.05 1.02 -9.03
C LEU A 104 0.77 1.30 -7.56
N LEU A 105 -0.48 1.14 -7.15
CA LEU A 105 -0.89 1.11 -5.75
C LEU A 105 -1.00 -0.35 -5.31
N TRP A 106 -0.23 -0.69 -4.30
CA TRP A 106 -0.34 -1.92 -3.55
C TRP A 106 -1.36 -1.76 -2.44
N ASN A 107 -2.31 -2.65 -2.35
CA ASN A 107 -3.24 -2.73 -1.25
C ASN A 107 -3.42 -4.20 -0.86
N GLN A 108 -2.94 -4.56 0.32
CA GLN A 108 -3.03 -5.90 0.86
C GLN A 108 -3.77 -5.86 2.20
N ALA A 109 -4.71 -6.78 2.36
CA ALA A 109 -5.39 -7.03 3.61
C ALA A 109 -5.54 -8.55 3.79
N ALA A 110 -5.06 -9.08 4.89
CA ALA A 110 -4.94 -10.52 5.14
C ALA A 110 -4.24 -11.23 3.96
N GLY A 111 -4.75 -12.33 3.46
CA GLY A 111 -4.20 -13.07 2.31
C GLY A 111 -4.55 -12.51 0.92
N SER A 112 -5.21 -11.36 0.83
CA SER A 112 -5.63 -10.77 -0.45
C SER A 112 -4.77 -9.59 -0.82
N ILE A 113 -4.31 -9.55 -2.10
CA ILE A 113 -3.60 -8.41 -2.67
C ILE A 113 -4.41 -7.87 -3.84
N SER A 114 -4.55 -6.55 -3.90
CA SER A 114 -4.94 -5.84 -5.11
C SER A 114 -3.83 -4.92 -5.59
N LEU A 115 -3.62 -4.91 -6.90
CA LEU A 115 -2.76 -3.96 -7.58
C LEU A 115 -3.63 -3.06 -8.44
N GLU A 116 -3.50 -1.77 -8.24
CA GLU A 116 -4.29 -0.78 -8.95
C GLU A 116 -3.36 0.18 -9.70
N MET A 117 -3.66 0.44 -10.95
CA MET A 117 -2.98 1.50 -11.69
C MET A 117 -3.60 2.84 -11.30
N ILE A 118 -2.80 3.71 -10.69
CA ILE A 118 -3.28 5.05 -10.28
C ILE A 118 -2.87 6.15 -11.24
N GLY A 119 -1.91 5.89 -12.11
CA GLY A 119 -1.48 6.87 -13.10
C GLY A 119 -0.17 6.46 -13.77
N SER A 120 0.45 7.40 -14.43
CA SER A 120 1.78 7.25 -15.00
C SER A 120 2.79 8.10 -14.23
N TRP A 121 4.00 7.59 -14.07
CA TRP A 121 5.12 8.39 -13.60
C TRP A 121 5.42 9.50 -14.59
N ARG A 122 5.75 10.70 -14.11
CA ARG A 122 6.15 11.81 -15.00
C ARG A 122 7.37 11.44 -15.84
N SER A 123 8.33 10.73 -15.24
CA SER A 123 9.49 10.16 -15.97
C SER A 123 9.04 9.24 -17.09
N GLY A 124 8.09 8.34 -16.81
CA GLY A 124 7.54 7.43 -17.83
C GLY A 124 6.80 8.15 -18.96
N ILE A 125 6.11 9.26 -18.66
CA ILE A 125 5.46 10.09 -19.68
C ILE A 125 6.50 10.78 -20.56
N VAL A 126 7.54 11.38 -19.97
CA VAL A 126 8.60 12.09 -20.71
C VAL A 126 9.42 11.14 -21.58
N GLU A 127 9.64 9.90 -21.12
CA GLU A 127 10.37 8.86 -21.87
C GLU A 127 9.54 8.23 -23.01
N ASP A 128 8.21 8.39 -22.96
CA ASP A 128 7.32 7.85 -24.00
C ASP A 128 7.27 8.77 -25.23
N ALA A 129 7.83 8.35 -26.34
CA ALA A 129 7.79 9.10 -27.59
C ALA A 129 6.35 9.37 -28.11
N ASN A 130 5.38 8.55 -27.68
CA ASN A 130 3.98 8.64 -28.11
C ASN A 130 3.05 9.18 -27.00
N ASN A 131 3.56 10.02 -26.09
CA ASN A 131 2.81 10.52 -24.96
C ASN A 131 1.63 11.47 -25.31
N GLY A 132 1.60 11.98 -26.54
CA GLY A 132 0.53 12.86 -27.03
C GLY A 132 0.55 14.30 -26.52
N LEU A 133 1.59 14.67 -25.73
CA LEU A 133 1.73 16.01 -25.14
C LEU A 133 2.42 16.97 -26.08
N SER A 134 2.10 18.25 -25.96
CA SER A 134 2.81 19.33 -26.64
C SER A 134 4.22 19.52 -26.06
N LYS A 135 5.10 20.17 -26.83
CA LYS A 135 6.47 20.47 -26.37
C LYS A 135 6.47 21.25 -25.06
N MET A 136 5.55 22.20 -24.89
CA MET A 136 5.46 23.05 -23.67
C MET A 136 5.09 22.20 -22.46
N GLU A 137 4.17 21.25 -22.59
CA GLU A 137 3.79 20.33 -21.49
C GLU A 137 4.96 19.42 -21.11
N ILE A 138 5.69 18.91 -22.08
CA ILE A 138 6.90 18.11 -21.84
C ILE A 138 7.99 18.94 -21.12
N ASP A 139 8.21 20.17 -21.53
CA ASP A 139 9.21 21.04 -20.90
C ASP A 139 8.82 21.36 -19.44
N LEU A 140 7.53 21.56 -19.13
CA LEU A 140 7.02 21.69 -17.78
C LEU A 140 7.24 20.44 -16.91
N LEU A 141 6.97 19.25 -17.48
CA LEU A 141 7.23 17.98 -16.78
C LEU A 141 8.72 17.79 -16.48
N LYS A 142 9.60 18.13 -17.44
CA LYS A 142 11.04 18.07 -17.25
C LYS A 142 11.52 19.05 -16.17
N GLU A 143 10.96 20.25 -16.12
CA GLU A 143 11.26 21.21 -15.06
C GLU A 143 10.84 20.67 -13.68
N GLN A 144 9.67 20.03 -13.57
CA GLN A 144 9.23 19.38 -12.33
C GLN A 144 10.17 18.25 -11.94
N LEU A 145 10.53 17.37 -12.86
CA LEU A 145 11.44 16.26 -12.62
C LEU A 145 12.84 16.72 -12.20
N SER A 146 13.32 17.86 -12.71
CA SER A 146 14.62 18.42 -12.30
C SER A 146 14.68 18.80 -10.81
N LYS A 147 13.53 18.94 -10.17
CA LYS A 147 13.41 19.22 -8.73
C LYS A 147 13.28 17.95 -7.88
N GLU A 148 13.14 16.77 -8.52
CA GLU A 148 13.01 15.49 -7.87
C GLU A 148 14.40 14.80 -7.79
N PRO A 149 14.94 14.56 -6.60
CA PRO A 149 16.34 14.08 -6.44
C PRO A 149 16.51 12.57 -6.70
N GLY A 150 15.50 11.86 -7.19
CA GLY A 150 15.53 10.41 -7.38
C GLY A 150 16.40 9.97 -8.58
N ARG A 151 17.12 8.85 -8.46
CA ARG A 151 17.89 8.23 -9.56
C ARG A 151 17.01 7.92 -10.78
N PHE A 152 15.75 7.59 -10.53
CA PHE A 152 14.78 7.22 -11.56
C PHE A 152 13.69 8.27 -11.75
N GLY A 153 13.99 9.54 -11.45
CA GLY A 153 13.06 10.66 -11.47
C GLY A 153 12.06 10.60 -10.31
N ASP A 154 10.77 10.65 -10.62
CA ASP A 154 9.69 10.59 -9.62
C ASP A 154 9.26 9.17 -9.25
N ARG A 155 9.87 8.15 -9.85
CA ARG A 155 9.59 6.74 -9.54
C ARG A 155 10.08 6.41 -8.13
N ARG A 156 9.24 5.77 -7.36
CA ARG A 156 9.59 5.36 -5.98
C ARG A 156 8.73 4.22 -5.48
N CYS A 157 9.25 3.52 -4.51
CA CYS A 157 8.51 2.63 -3.63
C CYS A 157 8.35 3.33 -2.27
N ASP A 158 7.13 3.38 -1.76
CA ASP A 158 6.80 3.83 -0.40
C ASP A 158 5.68 2.93 0.12
N LEU A 159 6.07 1.85 0.81
CA LEU A 159 5.16 0.83 1.32
C LEU A 159 5.16 0.83 2.84
N THR A 160 3.98 0.91 3.43
CA THR A 160 3.77 0.68 4.86
C THR A 160 3.24 -0.73 5.06
N VAL A 161 3.88 -1.47 5.96
CA VAL A 161 3.52 -2.85 6.33
C VAL A 161 3.16 -2.88 7.81
N ILE A 162 2.05 -3.52 8.15
CA ILE A 162 1.58 -3.76 9.52
C ILE A 162 1.47 -5.27 9.71
N GLY A 163 2.08 -5.79 10.74
CA GLY A 163 2.09 -7.22 10.99
C GLY A 163 2.50 -7.57 12.41
N ASP A 164 2.54 -8.86 12.67
CA ASP A 164 3.04 -9.44 13.91
C ASP A 164 4.54 -9.12 14.06
N LYS A 165 4.94 -8.71 15.26
CA LYS A 165 6.32 -8.34 15.60
C LYS A 165 7.34 -9.42 15.27
N SER A 166 6.96 -10.68 15.46
CA SER A 166 7.84 -11.81 15.19
C SER A 166 8.07 -12.08 13.70
N LYS A 167 7.17 -11.60 12.82
CA LYS A 167 7.15 -11.95 11.40
C LYS A 167 7.40 -10.80 10.45
N ILE A 168 7.06 -9.57 10.87
CA ILE A 168 7.12 -8.39 10.01
C ILE A 168 8.53 -8.10 9.48
N ASN A 169 9.57 -8.31 10.29
CA ASN A 169 10.95 -8.06 9.86
C ASN A 169 11.35 -9.01 8.73
N ARG A 170 11.05 -10.31 8.86
CA ARG A 170 11.35 -11.28 7.81
C ARG A 170 10.65 -10.90 6.50
N PHE A 171 9.36 -10.61 6.54
CA PHE A 171 8.61 -10.22 5.35
C PHE A 171 9.16 -8.95 4.70
N THR A 172 9.50 -7.93 5.48
CA THR A 172 10.06 -6.68 4.94
C THR A 172 11.46 -6.87 4.36
N ASP A 173 12.27 -7.76 4.90
CA ASP A 173 13.60 -8.07 4.36
C ASP A 173 13.49 -8.86 3.04
N GLU A 174 12.56 -9.81 2.95
CA GLU A 174 12.24 -10.50 1.70
C GLU A 174 11.72 -9.53 0.63
N LEU A 175 10.84 -8.58 1.01
CA LEU A 175 10.41 -7.51 0.08
C LEU A 175 11.58 -6.66 -0.41
N LYS A 176 12.49 -6.24 0.48
CA LYS A 176 13.68 -5.46 0.09
C LYS A 176 14.60 -6.24 -0.85
N ALA A 177 14.71 -7.56 -0.66
CA ALA A 177 15.47 -8.42 -1.56
C ALA A 177 14.85 -8.53 -2.98
N CYS A 178 13.58 -8.14 -3.13
CA CYS A 178 12.93 -8.10 -4.44
C CYS A 178 13.31 -6.89 -5.30
N PHE A 179 13.91 -5.83 -4.74
CA PHE A 179 14.40 -4.71 -5.55
C PHE A 179 15.52 -5.16 -6.49
N LEU A 180 15.55 -4.61 -7.71
CA LEU A 180 16.66 -4.88 -8.60
C LEU A 180 17.99 -4.49 -7.97
N ASN A 181 18.99 -5.35 -8.10
CA ASN A 181 20.36 -5.02 -7.77
C ASN A 181 21.03 -4.21 -8.89
N GLU A 182 22.25 -3.69 -8.65
CA GLU A 182 22.93 -2.81 -9.60
C GLU A 182 23.24 -3.48 -10.96
N GLN A 183 23.43 -4.79 -11.00
CA GLN A 183 23.65 -5.52 -12.25
C GLN A 183 22.35 -5.65 -13.04
N GLU A 184 21.26 -5.96 -12.36
CA GLU A 184 19.93 -6.06 -12.95
C GLU A 184 19.40 -4.70 -13.42
N ILE A 185 19.71 -3.62 -12.69
CA ILE A 185 19.39 -2.25 -13.11
C ILE A 185 20.11 -1.93 -14.44
N LYS A 186 21.39 -2.26 -14.57
CA LYS A 186 22.12 -2.08 -15.82
C LYS A 186 21.53 -2.89 -16.98
N LEU A 187 21.08 -4.11 -16.69
CA LEU A 187 20.40 -4.93 -17.71
C LEU A 187 19.07 -4.28 -18.14
N TRP A 188 18.27 -3.82 -17.18
CA TRP A 188 17.02 -3.12 -17.47
C TRP A 188 17.24 -1.82 -18.25
N GLU A 189 18.22 -0.98 -17.86
CA GLU A 189 18.60 0.24 -18.59
C GLU A 189 19.03 -0.06 -20.04
N ASN A 190 19.56 -1.26 -20.30
CA ASN A 190 19.91 -1.74 -21.63
C ASN A 190 18.77 -2.46 -22.37
N GLY A 191 17.53 -2.37 -21.86
CA GLY A 191 16.34 -2.91 -22.50
C GLY A 191 16.06 -4.39 -22.21
N HIS A 192 16.69 -4.98 -21.20
CA HIS A 192 16.36 -6.35 -20.78
C HIS A 192 14.97 -6.38 -20.13
N GLU A 193 14.11 -7.26 -20.62
CA GLU A 193 12.78 -7.47 -20.08
C GLU A 193 12.80 -8.63 -19.06
N PHE A 194 12.33 -8.37 -17.86
CA PHE A 194 12.13 -9.40 -16.84
C PHE A 194 10.76 -10.04 -16.98
N GLU A 195 10.66 -11.34 -16.70
CA GLU A 195 9.40 -12.06 -16.70
C GLU A 195 8.42 -11.45 -15.67
N ASP A 196 7.18 -11.19 -16.13
CA ASP A 196 6.14 -10.56 -15.34
C ASP A 196 4.91 -11.49 -15.21
N PRO A 197 4.77 -12.22 -14.10
CA PRO A 197 3.65 -13.10 -13.84
C PRO A 197 2.38 -12.39 -13.39
N TRP A 198 2.46 -11.07 -13.11
CA TRP A 198 1.33 -10.31 -12.59
C TRP A 198 0.21 -10.15 -13.63
N PRO A 199 -1.05 -10.14 -13.19
CA PRO A 199 -2.19 -9.97 -14.10
C PRO A 199 -2.04 -8.74 -15.00
N LYS A 200 -2.28 -8.88 -16.30
CA LYS A 200 -2.19 -7.79 -17.27
C LYS A 200 -3.39 -6.84 -17.22
N ARG A 201 -4.53 -7.29 -16.69
CA ARG A 201 -5.71 -6.43 -16.51
C ARG A 201 -5.60 -5.68 -15.18
N ILE A 202 -5.31 -4.41 -15.29
CA ILE A 202 -5.35 -3.47 -14.18
C ILE A 202 -6.72 -2.82 -14.24
N VAL A 203 -7.53 -2.98 -13.19
CA VAL A 203 -8.82 -2.30 -13.09
C VAL A 203 -8.53 -0.85 -12.73
N LYS A 204 -8.87 0.09 -13.62
CA LYS A 204 -8.84 1.51 -13.31
C LYS A 204 -10.07 1.80 -12.43
N MET A 205 -9.86 2.23 -11.19
CA MET A 205 -10.96 2.82 -10.44
C MET A 205 -11.36 4.11 -11.12
N VAL A 206 -12.60 4.15 -11.61
CA VAL A 206 -13.25 5.39 -12.07
C VAL A 206 -13.99 5.93 -10.86
N ASN A 207 -13.57 7.12 -10.38
CA ASN A 207 -14.34 7.91 -9.41
C ASN A 207 -15.61 8.42 -10.06
#